data_6482812f7c832d0a1e23f97bcc09acfb
#
_entry.id   6482812f7c832d0a1e23f97bcc09acfb
#
_cell.length_a   1.000
_cell.length_b   1.000
_cell.length_c   1.000
_cell.angle_alpha   90.00
_cell.angle_beta   90.00
_cell.angle_gamma   90.00
#
_symmetry.space_group_name_H-M   'P 1'
#
loop_
_entity.id
_entity.type
_entity.pdbx_description
1 polymer ?
#
loop_
_entity_poly.entity_id
_entity_poly.type
_entity_poly.pdbx_seq_one_letter_code
_entity_poly.pdbx_strand_id
1 'polypeptide(L)'
;REENIKGIIFDLGYSYTQIKDPAKGLSFNSLGDLNMKMGLNDFSAKEVVNKLDTLELEKIFKFFGDEKEAKKIAINIVKERKIRTINTKILVELIEKTKRKKNFRVHSATKVFQALRIFVNKEISELIHGLISASKVLEKDGFLIVVTFHSLEDRIVKYFFKSLSEKKSVSRYVPKIDQPETLFKM
;
A
#
# COMPACT_ATOMS: atom_id res chain seq x y z
N ARG A 1 23.98 -0.18 24.88
CA ARG A 1 23.30 -1.44 25.30
C ARG A 1 22.98 -2.17 24.02
N GLU A 2 23.65 -3.29 23.75
CA GLU A 2 23.22 -4.23 22.72
C GLU A 2 21.95 -4.87 23.28
N GLU A 3 20.79 -4.43 22.80
CA GLU A 3 19.51 -5.04 23.15
C GLU A 3 19.35 -6.26 22.26
N ASN A 4 19.34 -7.44 22.87
CA ASN A 4 19.14 -8.71 22.18
C ASN A 4 17.67 -8.86 21.77
N ILE A 5 17.34 -8.53 20.51
CA ILE A 5 15.96 -8.58 20.00
C ILE A 5 15.68 -9.97 19.46
N LYS A 6 14.85 -10.74 20.18
CA LYS A 6 14.46 -12.11 19.80
C LYS A 6 13.15 -12.21 19.04
N GLY A 7 12.36 -11.16 18.99
CA GLY A 7 11.09 -11.15 18.28
C GLY A 7 10.64 -9.79 17.86
N ILE A 8 10.15 -9.66 16.62
CA ILE A 8 9.58 -8.45 16.07
C ILE A 8 8.25 -8.81 15.42
N ILE A 9 7.20 -8.01 15.72
CA ILE A 9 5.87 -8.19 15.13
C ILE A 9 5.50 -6.90 14.42
N PHE A 10 5.16 -7.02 13.13
CA PHE A 10 4.50 -5.97 12.36
C PHE A 10 3.01 -6.28 12.27
N ASP A 11 2.19 -5.40 12.82
CA ASP A 11 0.74 -5.38 12.63
C ASP A 11 0.40 -4.20 11.71
N LEU A 12 0.27 -4.50 10.41
CA LEU A 12 0.17 -3.47 9.37
C LEU A 12 -1.23 -2.86 9.31
N GLY A 13 -1.31 -1.69 8.69
CA GLY A 13 -2.57 -1.01 8.43
C GLY A 13 -2.87 0.12 9.43
N TYR A 14 -4.15 0.37 9.65
CA TYR A 14 -4.65 1.48 10.46
C TYR A 14 -5.59 0.99 11.55
N SER A 15 -5.67 1.75 12.66
CA SER A 15 -6.56 1.42 13.75
C SER A 15 -8.02 1.77 13.43
N TYR A 16 -8.94 1.10 14.14
CA TYR A 16 -10.38 1.40 14.05
C TYR A 16 -10.73 2.86 14.38
N THR A 17 -10.01 3.46 15.33
CA THR A 17 -10.18 4.88 15.67
C THR A 17 -9.78 5.80 14.53
N GLN A 18 -8.72 5.48 13.79
CA GLN A 18 -8.29 6.28 12.63
C GLN A 18 -9.29 6.24 11.48
N ILE A 19 -9.92 5.09 11.19
CA ILE A 19 -10.91 5.01 10.10
C ILE A 19 -12.21 5.72 10.45
N LYS A 20 -12.57 5.80 11.72
CA LYS A 20 -13.77 6.50 12.19
C LYS A 20 -13.60 8.00 12.34
N ASP A 21 -12.38 8.50 12.35
CA ASP A 21 -12.13 9.94 12.43
C ASP A 21 -12.51 10.63 11.10
N PRO A 22 -13.57 11.47 11.09
CA PRO A 22 -13.98 12.16 9.86
C PRO A 22 -12.90 13.08 9.30
N ALA A 23 -12.05 13.65 10.17
CA ALA A 23 -10.96 14.55 9.76
C ALA A 23 -9.86 13.82 8.97
N LYS A 24 -9.73 12.51 9.14
CA LYS A 24 -8.78 11.68 8.39
C LYS A 24 -9.26 11.35 6.97
N GLY A 25 -10.56 11.30 6.73
CA GLY A 25 -11.10 10.99 5.39
C GLY A 25 -10.67 9.63 4.83
N LEU A 26 -10.36 8.65 5.69
CA LEU A 26 -9.91 7.32 5.29
C LEU A 26 -11.05 6.46 4.76
N SER A 27 -12.28 6.74 5.15
CA SER A 27 -13.47 6.00 4.72
C SER A 27 -14.14 6.70 3.54
N PHE A 28 -14.58 5.92 2.55
CA PHE A 28 -15.42 6.42 1.46
C PHE A 28 -16.83 6.82 1.92
N ASN A 29 -17.24 6.44 3.13
CA ASN A 29 -18.47 6.89 3.79
C ASN A 29 -18.26 8.18 4.60
N SER A 30 -17.04 8.70 4.68
CA SER A 30 -16.77 9.92 5.42
C SER A 30 -17.35 11.14 4.71
N LEU A 31 -18.01 12.00 5.48
CA LEU A 31 -18.45 13.33 5.03
C LEU A 31 -17.31 14.37 5.08
N GLY A 32 -16.17 14.00 5.65
CA GLY A 32 -15.01 14.88 5.79
C GLY A 32 -14.19 15.05 4.52
N ASP A 33 -13.17 15.88 4.63
CA ASP A 33 -12.20 16.11 3.56
C ASP A 33 -11.44 14.84 3.21
N LEU A 34 -11.06 14.72 1.95
CA LEU A 34 -10.24 13.64 1.41
C LEU A 34 -8.78 13.81 1.84
N ASN A 35 -8.51 13.67 3.15
CA ASN A 35 -7.20 13.93 3.72
C ASN A 35 -6.28 12.69 3.59
N MET A 36 -6.63 11.58 4.22
CA MET A 36 -5.94 10.28 4.29
C MET A 36 -4.54 10.31 4.93
N LYS A 37 -4.09 11.41 5.50
CA LYS A 37 -2.81 11.47 6.21
C LYS A 37 -2.90 10.72 7.54
N MET A 38 -1.94 9.84 7.81
CA MET A 38 -1.79 9.15 9.09
C MET A 38 -0.73 9.81 9.98
N GLY A 39 0.19 10.56 9.40
CA GLY A 39 1.28 11.28 10.05
C GLY A 39 1.54 12.65 9.44
N LEU A 40 2.78 13.13 9.55
CA LEU A 40 3.28 14.38 8.97
C LEU A 40 3.65 14.17 7.49
N ASN A 41 2.66 13.90 6.66
CA ASN A 41 2.87 13.67 5.23
C ASN A 41 2.85 14.97 4.44
N ASP A 42 3.59 15.05 3.34
CA ASP A 42 3.76 16.25 2.53
C ASP A 42 2.45 16.70 1.88
N PHE A 43 1.61 15.76 1.44
CA PHE A 43 0.36 16.05 0.73
C PHE A 43 -0.77 15.10 1.15
N SER A 44 -2.00 15.56 0.95
CA SER A 44 -3.24 14.82 1.21
C SER A 44 -3.75 14.12 -0.04
N ALA A 45 -4.66 13.16 0.12
CA ALA A 45 -5.34 12.53 -1.01
C ALA A 45 -6.15 13.55 -1.84
N LYS A 46 -6.67 14.62 -1.22
CA LYS A 46 -7.33 15.73 -1.91
C LYS A 46 -6.37 16.41 -2.89
N GLU A 47 -5.13 16.66 -2.47
CA GLU A 47 -4.13 17.24 -3.35
C GLU A 47 -3.72 16.28 -4.45
N VAL A 48 -3.55 15.00 -4.15
CA VAL A 48 -3.24 13.95 -5.14
C VAL A 48 -4.27 13.97 -6.28
N VAL A 49 -5.57 13.84 -5.98
CA VAL A 49 -6.60 13.77 -7.03
C VAL A 49 -6.83 15.11 -7.75
N ASN A 50 -6.55 16.25 -7.12
CA ASN A 50 -6.77 17.55 -7.72
C ASN A 50 -5.53 18.11 -8.46
N LYS A 51 -4.31 17.61 -8.21
CA LYS A 51 -3.07 18.16 -8.80
C LYS A 51 -2.39 17.18 -9.78
N LEU A 52 -2.30 15.89 -9.48
CA LEU A 52 -1.56 14.93 -10.29
C LEU A 52 -2.19 14.74 -11.68
N ASP A 53 -1.36 14.40 -12.68
CA ASP A 53 -1.84 14.15 -14.04
C ASP A 53 -2.55 12.80 -14.19
N THR A 54 -3.09 12.56 -15.40
CA THR A 54 -3.84 11.33 -15.68
C THR A 54 -2.97 10.07 -15.56
N LEU A 55 -1.71 10.15 -16.00
CA LEU A 55 -0.80 8.99 -16.00
C LEU A 55 -0.34 8.64 -14.57
N GLU A 56 -0.08 9.67 -13.78
CA GLU A 56 0.27 9.50 -12.36
C GLU A 56 -0.88 8.86 -11.58
N LEU A 57 -2.10 9.38 -11.72
CA LEU A 57 -3.29 8.81 -11.10
C LEU A 57 -3.56 7.37 -11.56
N GLU A 58 -3.44 7.09 -12.86
CA GLU A 58 -3.57 5.73 -13.40
C GLU A 58 -2.57 4.78 -12.74
N LYS A 59 -1.28 5.18 -12.65
CA LYS A 59 -0.24 4.38 -12.00
C LYS A 59 -0.57 4.11 -10.53
N ILE A 60 -0.96 5.13 -9.77
CA ILE A 60 -1.34 4.98 -8.37
C ILE A 60 -2.47 3.96 -8.22
N PHE A 61 -3.56 4.12 -8.96
CA PHE A 61 -4.73 3.23 -8.84
C PHE A 61 -4.43 1.81 -9.31
N LYS A 62 -3.62 1.65 -10.34
CA LYS A 62 -3.23 0.35 -10.87
C LYS A 62 -2.28 -0.39 -9.94
N PHE A 63 -1.21 0.25 -9.48
CA PHE A 63 -0.16 -0.44 -8.72
C PHE A 63 -0.52 -0.64 -7.25
N PHE A 64 -1.11 0.37 -6.59
CA PHE A 64 -1.45 0.26 -5.17
C PHE A 64 -2.86 -0.27 -4.90
N GLY A 65 -3.78 -0.10 -5.85
CA GLY A 65 -5.17 -0.54 -5.70
C GLY A 65 -5.51 -1.80 -6.49
N ASP A 66 -4.64 -2.27 -7.38
CA ASP A 66 -4.97 -3.33 -8.34
C ASP A 66 -6.30 -3.04 -9.08
N GLU A 67 -6.50 -1.74 -9.43
CA GLU A 67 -7.73 -1.27 -10.06
C GLU A 67 -7.68 -1.47 -11.58
N LYS A 68 -8.61 -2.28 -12.09
CA LYS A 68 -8.65 -2.63 -13.51
C LYS A 68 -9.09 -1.47 -14.41
N GLU A 69 -9.93 -0.59 -13.87
CA GLU A 69 -10.44 0.59 -14.60
C GLU A 69 -9.68 1.87 -14.26
N ALA A 70 -8.44 1.76 -13.73
CA ALA A 70 -7.59 2.85 -13.28
C ALA A 70 -7.51 4.01 -14.29
N LYS A 71 -7.23 3.71 -15.56
CA LYS A 71 -7.13 4.71 -16.64
C LYS A 71 -8.42 5.51 -16.81
N LYS A 72 -9.57 4.84 -16.84
CA LYS A 72 -10.86 5.53 -17.03
C LYS A 72 -11.20 6.40 -15.83
N ILE A 73 -10.94 5.90 -14.62
CA ILE A 73 -11.16 6.64 -13.38
C ILE A 73 -10.27 7.89 -13.37
N ALA A 74 -8.98 7.76 -13.68
CA ALA A 74 -8.05 8.88 -13.76
C ALA A 74 -8.50 9.96 -14.77
N ILE A 75 -8.90 9.55 -15.98
CA ILE A 75 -9.41 10.47 -17.01
C ILE A 75 -10.65 11.23 -16.48
N ASN A 76 -11.58 10.53 -15.84
CA ASN A 76 -12.82 11.16 -15.34
C ASN A 76 -12.52 12.12 -14.18
N ILE A 77 -11.58 11.81 -13.29
CA ILE A 77 -11.12 12.72 -12.24
C ILE A 77 -10.54 14.00 -12.86
N VAL A 78 -9.62 13.86 -13.84
CA VAL A 78 -8.98 15.01 -14.48
C VAL A 78 -9.97 15.88 -15.27
N LYS A 79 -11.02 15.28 -15.84
CA LYS A 79 -12.10 16.03 -16.47
C LYS A 79 -12.95 16.79 -15.44
N GLU A 80 -13.39 16.13 -14.37
CA GLU A 80 -14.27 16.68 -13.37
C GLU A 80 -13.62 17.81 -12.57
N ARG A 81 -12.32 17.68 -12.21
CA ARG A 81 -11.62 18.72 -11.45
C ARG A 81 -11.46 20.06 -12.19
N LYS A 82 -11.66 20.09 -13.52
CA LYS A 82 -11.73 21.33 -14.30
C LYS A 82 -13.02 22.11 -14.04
N ILE A 83 -14.05 21.44 -13.55
CA ILE A 83 -15.38 22.00 -13.29
C ILE A 83 -15.51 22.35 -11.81
N ARG A 84 -15.09 21.44 -10.93
CA ARG A 84 -15.17 21.58 -9.45
C ARG A 84 -14.10 20.77 -8.73
N THR A 85 -13.70 21.25 -7.58
CA THR A 85 -12.73 20.53 -6.72
C THR A 85 -13.26 19.17 -6.29
N ILE A 86 -12.44 18.13 -6.45
CA ILE A 86 -12.78 16.77 -6.05
C ILE A 86 -12.66 16.64 -4.53
N ASN A 87 -13.75 16.22 -3.90
CA ASN A 87 -13.85 15.81 -2.49
C ASN A 87 -14.23 14.32 -2.39
N THR A 88 -14.38 13.81 -1.17
CA THR A 88 -14.71 12.41 -0.90
C THR A 88 -15.97 11.98 -1.67
N LYS A 89 -17.07 12.74 -1.57
CA LYS A 89 -18.34 12.39 -2.21
C LYS A 89 -18.24 12.36 -3.72
N ILE A 90 -17.66 13.41 -4.32
CA ILE A 90 -17.48 13.50 -5.78
C ILE A 90 -16.61 12.37 -6.29
N LEU A 91 -15.52 12.03 -5.57
CA LEU A 91 -14.65 10.92 -5.95
C LEU A 91 -15.41 9.58 -5.96
N VAL A 92 -16.22 9.30 -4.94
CA VAL A 92 -17.05 8.09 -4.88
C VAL A 92 -18.03 8.02 -6.04
N GLU A 93 -18.77 9.11 -6.30
CA GLU A 93 -19.72 9.20 -7.42
C GLU A 93 -19.05 8.96 -8.78
N LEU A 94 -17.86 9.53 -9.00
CA LEU A 94 -17.10 9.33 -10.24
C LEU A 94 -16.66 7.87 -10.42
N ILE A 95 -16.20 7.24 -9.35
CA ILE A 95 -15.79 5.83 -9.40
C ILE A 95 -16.99 4.95 -9.70
N GLU A 96 -18.11 5.16 -9.02
CA GLU A 96 -19.33 4.36 -9.22
C GLU A 96 -19.90 4.50 -10.62
N LYS A 97 -19.91 5.71 -11.20
CA LYS A 97 -20.32 5.97 -12.58
C LYS A 97 -19.36 5.34 -13.61
N THR A 98 -18.10 5.25 -13.28
CA THR A 98 -17.07 4.72 -14.19
C THR A 98 -17.08 3.20 -14.25
N LYS A 99 -17.33 2.54 -13.13
CA LYS A 99 -17.27 1.08 -13.05
C LYS A 99 -18.49 0.41 -13.66
N ARG A 100 -18.24 -0.41 -14.70
CA ARG A 100 -19.27 -1.16 -15.41
C ARG A 100 -19.82 -2.34 -14.60
N LYS A 101 -18.94 -3.04 -13.86
CA LYS A 101 -19.32 -4.20 -13.05
C LYS A 101 -19.26 -3.81 -11.57
N LYS A 102 -20.41 -3.80 -10.93
CA LYS A 102 -20.50 -3.64 -9.48
C LYS A 102 -20.28 -5.01 -8.82
N ASN A 103 -19.34 -5.09 -7.89
CA ASN A 103 -19.19 -6.27 -7.05
C ASN A 103 -20.07 -6.05 -5.80
N PHE A 104 -21.01 -6.96 -5.55
CA PHE A 104 -21.89 -6.85 -4.38
C PHE A 104 -21.18 -7.03 -3.03
N ARG A 105 -19.98 -7.66 -3.03
CA ARG A 105 -19.22 -7.94 -1.80
C ARG A 105 -18.26 -6.83 -1.41
N VAL A 106 -17.79 -6.00 -2.36
CA VAL A 106 -16.78 -4.98 -2.13
C VAL A 106 -17.23 -3.68 -2.80
N HIS A 107 -17.27 -2.60 -2.02
CA HIS A 107 -17.65 -1.28 -2.54
C HIS A 107 -16.74 -0.84 -3.68
N SER A 108 -17.32 -0.21 -4.71
CA SER A 108 -16.59 0.20 -5.92
C SER A 108 -15.39 1.09 -5.63
N ALA A 109 -15.48 1.96 -4.63
CA ALA A 109 -14.41 2.89 -4.27
C ALA A 109 -13.25 2.27 -3.47
N THR A 110 -13.42 1.06 -2.90
CA THR A 110 -12.44 0.46 -1.97
C THR A 110 -11.02 0.46 -2.54
N LYS A 111 -10.82 0.01 -3.76
CA LYS A 111 -9.51 -0.10 -4.40
C LYS A 111 -8.83 1.25 -4.63
N VAL A 112 -9.60 2.25 -5.03
CA VAL A 112 -9.08 3.61 -5.27
C VAL A 112 -8.73 4.28 -3.95
N PHE A 113 -9.56 4.14 -2.92
CA PHE A 113 -9.29 4.67 -1.59
C PHE A 113 -8.06 4.00 -0.95
N GLN A 114 -7.94 2.67 -1.07
CA GLN A 114 -6.75 1.94 -0.66
C GLN A 114 -5.50 2.46 -1.38
N ALA A 115 -5.56 2.65 -2.70
CA ALA A 115 -4.43 3.15 -3.49
C ALA A 115 -3.98 4.55 -3.05
N LEU A 116 -4.92 5.46 -2.84
CA LEU A 116 -4.63 6.80 -2.35
C LEU A 116 -4.02 6.78 -0.96
N ARG A 117 -4.56 5.99 -0.04
CA ARG A 117 -4.04 5.84 1.32
C ARG A 117 -2.59 5.34 1.31
N ILE A 118 -2.34 4.26 0.58
CA ILE A 118 -1.00 3.67 0.46
C ILE A 118 -0.01 4.70 -0.11
N PHE A 119 -0.42 5.44 -1.15
CA PHE A 119 0.42 6.44 -1.78
C PHE A 119 0.73 7.62 -0.86
N VAL A 120 -0.30 8.22 -0.24
CA VAL A 120 -0.18 9.36 0.67
C VAL A 120 0.71 9.04 1.87
N ASN A 121 0.58 7.84 2.42
CA ASN A 121 1.30 7.44 3.64
C ASN A 121 2.60 6.69 3.34
N LYS A 122 3.01 6.54 2.07
CA LYS A 122 4.22 5.81 1.67
C LYS A 122 4.29 4.40 2.26
N GLU A 123 3.11 3.76 2.51
CA GLU A 123 2.97 2.51 3.29
C GLU A 123 3.91 1.40 2.80
N ILE A 124 4.07 1.26 1.48
CA ILE A 124 4.94 0.23 0.90
C ILE A 124 6.42 0.52 1.16
N SER A 125 6.84 1.77 1.04
CA SER A 125 8.23 2.15 1.31
C SER A 125 8.58 1.94 2.78
N GLU A 126 7.66 2.34 3.68
CA GLU A 126 7.82 2.13 5.12
C GLU A 126 7.86 0.64 5.48
N LEU A 127 7.00 -0.18 4.88
CA LEU A 127 7.02 -1.63 5.06
C LEU A 127 8.38 -2.23 4.65
N ILE A 128 8.87 -1.88 3.46
CA ILE A 128 10.15 -2.40 2.96
C ILE A 128 11.30 -1.97 3.88
N HIS A 129 11.35 -0.69 4.26
CA HIS A 129 12.37 -0.19 5.19
C HIS A 129 12.29 -0.87 6.55
N GLY A 130 11.07 -1.06 7.07
CA GLY A 130 10.84 -1.78 8.32
C GLY A 130 11.35 -3.21 8.28
N LEU A 131 11.01 -3.97 7.22
CA LEU A 131 11.46 -5.35 7.04
C LEU A 131 12.99 -5.46 6.95
N ILE A 132 13.62 -4.57 6.18
CA ILE A 132 15.09 -4.53 6.07
C ILE A 132 15.74 -4.19 7.41
N SER A 133 15.18 -3.22 8.14
CA SER A 133 15.72 -2.82 9.44
C SER A 133 15.52 -3.93 10.48
N ALA A 134 14.36 -4.57 10.50
CA ALA A 134 14.08 -5.70 11.37
C ALA A 134 15.06 -6.86 11.14
N SER A 135 15.35 -7.18 9.86
CA SER A 135 16.28 -8.26 9.52
C SER A 135 17.73 -8.02 9.98
N LYS A 136 18.10 -6.75 10.21
CA LYS A 136 19.46 -6.39 10.67
C LYS A 136 19.62 -6.42 12.18
N VAL A 137 18.54 -6.20 12.93
CA VAL A 137 18.59 -6.10 14.40
C VAL A 137 18.10 -7.35 15.10
N LEU A 138 17.43 -8.25 14.37
CA LEU A 138 16.93 -9.50 14.91
C LEU A 138 18.10 -10.46 15.16
N GLU A 139 18.16 -11.05 16.35
CA GLU A 139 19.16 -12.05 16.69
C GLU A 139 18.98 -13.36 15.92
N LYS A 140 20.03 -14.15 15.91
CA LYS A 140 19.98 -15.53 15.43
C LYS A 140 18.92 -16.31 16.20
N ASP A 141 18.10 -17.09 15.48
CA ASP A 141 16.96 -17.84 16.00
C ASP A 141 15.80 -16.95 16.54
N GLY A 142 15.81 -15.66 16.25
CA GLY A 142 14.70 -14.75 16.52
C GLY A 142 13.56 -14.87 15.50
N PHE A 143 12.39 -14.32 15.85
CA PHE A 143 11.16 -14.41 15.05
C PHE A 143 10.78 -13.05 14.46
N LEU A 144 10.49 -13.01 13.18
CA LEU A 144 9.86 -11.87 12.50
C LEU A 144 8.46 -12.29 12.03
N ILE A 145 7.43 -11.69 12.62
CA ILE A 145 6.03 -11.96 12.30
C ILE A 145 5.44 -10.72 11.62
N VAL A 146 4.73 -10.91 10.51
CA VAL A 146 4.09 -9.81 9.78
C VAL A 146 2.64 -10.18 9.51
N VAL A 147 1.71 -9.37 10.02
CA VAL A 147 0.27 -9.48 9.76
C VAL A 147 -0.09 -8.50 8.64
N THR A 148 -0.63 -9.03 7.54
CA THR A 148 -1.00 -8.25 6.35
C THR A 148 -2.51 -8.22 6.15
N PHE A 149 -3.06 -7.12 5.64
CA PHE A 149 -4.51 -6.94 5.45
C PHE A 149 -4.94 -6.84 3.99
N HIS A 150 -3.99 -6.73 3.05
CA HIS A 150 -4.30 -6.73 1.63
C HIS A 150 -3.22 -7.42 0.78
N SER A 151 -3.62 -7.81 -0.43
CA SER A 151 -2.80 -8.63 -1.33
C SER A 151 -1.45 -8.01 -1.75
N LEU A 152 -1.33 -6.69 -1.74
CA LEU A 152 -0.07 -6.02 -2.09
C LEU A 152 0.96 -6.18 -0.97
N GLU A 153 0.58 -5.95 0.29
CA GLU A 153 1.43 -6.21 1.45
C GLU A 153 1.85 -7.68 1.49
N ASP A 154 0.90 -8.60 1.37
CA ASP A 154 1.15 -10.05 1.39
C ASP A 154 2.18 -10.46 0.34
N ARG A 155 2.07 -9.96 -0.90
CA ARG A 155 3.04 -10.24 -1.97
C ARG A 155 4.44 -9.73 -1.63
N ILE A 156 4.55 -8.53 -1.07
CA ILE A 156 5.84 -7.93 -0.71
C ILE A 156 6.50 -8.72 0.41
N VAL A 157 5.75 -9.03 1.46
CA VAL A 157 6.23 -9.79 2.62
C VAL A 157 6.67 -11.19 2.19
N LYS A 158 5.86 -11.90 1.41
CA LYS A 158 6.22 -13.22 0.85
C LYS A 158 7.48 -13.17 -0.02
N TYR A 159 7.58 -12.16 -0.89
CA TYR A 159 8.77 -11.98 -1.72
C TYR A 159 10.00 -11.70 -0.86
N PHE A 160 9.89 -10.84 0.15
CA PHE A 160 10.98 -10.55 1.08
C PHE A 160 11.49 -11.81 1.77
N PHE A 161 10.61 -12.57 2.43
CA PHE A 161 10.99 -13.80 3.11
C PHE A 161 11.55 -14.84 2.15
N LYS A 162 10.89 -15.04 1.01
CA LYS A 162 11.34 -15.99 -0.01
C LYS A 162 12.75 -15.65 -0.51
N SER A 163 13.02 -14.38 -0.78
CA SER A 163 14.32 -13.94 -1.29
C SER A 163 15.48 -14.15 -0.31
N LEU A 164 15.18 -14.22 0.99
CA LEU A 164 16.16 -14.37 2.07
C LEU A 164 16.22 -15.80 2.65
N SER A 165 15.24 -16.67 2.33
CA SER A 165 15.19 -18.06 2.80
C SER A 165 15.60 -19.08 1.73
N GLU A 166 15.50 -18.74 0.44
CA GLU A 166 15.85 -19.65 -0.64
C GLU A 166 17.31 -19.48 -1.07
N LYS A 167 18.03 -20.60 -1.17
CA LYS A 167 19.33 -20.63 -1.86
C LYS A 167 19.08 -20.40 -3.35
N LYS A 168 19.74 -19.40 -3.93
CA LYS A 168 19.65 -19.14 -5.37
C LYS A 168 20.17 -20.35 -6.12
N SER A 169 19.33 -20.98 -6.93
CA SER A 169 19.74 -22.03 -7.86
C SER A 169 20.76 -21.46 -8.85
N VAL A 170 22.00 -21.89 -8.76
CA VAL A 170 23.03 -21.53 -9.73
C VAL A 170 22.89 -22.44 -10.94
N SER A 171 22.96 -21.86 -12.15
CA SER A 171 22.99 -22.64 -13.38
C SER A 171 24.09 -23.69 -13.32
N ARG A 172 23.84 -24.89 -13.91
CA ARG A 172 24.80 -26.01 -13.95
C ARG A 172 26.13 -25.64 -14.63
N TYR A 173 26.15 -24.52 -15.35
CA TYR A 173 27.30 -24.04 -16.13
C TYR A 173 28.13 -22.96 -15.40
N VAL A 174 27.75 -22.59 -14.19
CA VAL A 174 28.48 -21.61 -13.38
C VAL A 174 29.29 -22.34 -12.30
N PRO A 175 30.58 -22.03 -12.08
CA PRO A 175 31.35 -22.63 -11.00
C PRO A 175 30.64 -22.49 -9.66
N LYS A 176 30.68 -23.51 -8.82
CA LYS A 176 30.13 -23.49 -7.47
C LYS A 176 30.85 -22.40 -6.67
N ILE A 177 30.23 -21.26 -6.53
CA ILE A 177 30.63 -20.22 -5.59
C ILE A 177 29.90 -20.53 -4.28
N ASP A 178 30.61 -20.45 -3.15
CA ASP A 178 30.00 -20.58 -1.84
C ASP A 178 28.82 -19.59 -1.73
N GLN A 179 27.61 -20.14 -1.61
CA GLN A 179 26.43 -19.33 -1.49
C GLN A 179 26.34 -18.81 -0.06
N PRO A 180 26.01 -17.52 0.12
CA PRO A 180 25.80 -16.99 1.46
C PRO A 180 24.70 -17.78 2.18
N GLU A 181 24.88 -17.95 3.49
CA GLU A 181 23.84 -18.57 4.33
C GLU A 181 22.53 -17.84 4.20
N THR A 182 21.42 -18.60 4.22
CA THR A 182 20.08 -18.01 4.21
C THR A 182 19.81 -17.30 5.52
N LEU A 183 19.29 -16.07 5.44
CA LEU A 183 19.02 -15.25 6.64
C LEU A 183 17.77 -15.72 7.40
N PHE A 184 16.79 -16.31 6.70
CA PHE A 184 15.54 -16.77 7.29
C PHE A 184 15.27 -18.26 6.95
N LYS A 185 14.56 -18.92 7.86
CA LYS A 185 13.82 -20.16 7.61
C LYS A 185 12.33 -19.83 7.64
N MET A 186 11.59 -20.20 6.58
CA MET A 186 10.12 -20.10 6.55
C MET A 186 9.50 -21.41 6.99
#